data_d5d91664696f4a55ac9086fc745437e1
#
_entry.id   d5d91664696f4a55ac9086fc745437e1
#
_cell.length_a   1.000
_cell.length_b   1.000
_cell.length_c   1.000
_cell.angle_alpha   90.00
_cell.angle_beta   90.00
_cell.angle_gamma   90.00
#
_symmetry.space_group_name_H-M   'P 1'
#
loop_
_entity.id
_entity.type
_entity.pdbx_description
1 polymer ?
#
loop_
_entity_poly.entity_id
_entity_poly.type
_entity_poly.pdbx_seq_one_letter_code
_entity_poly.pdbx_strand_id
1 'polypeptide(L)'
;MSLKIKRTKEDRHAAEQLAVKFPALLIIANRVASSVFVGAHGRKKVGNGEAFWQFRRYERGDPIANINWRQSARTDAAFISEKERENAQSIWLWCDHSLSMDYNSLKKLPKKNERAVILLLALTCLLCRSGERVALLNSGLSPETGEAALFKIFSLLEKNNNLG
;
A
#
# COMPACT_ATOMS: atom_id res chain seq x y z
N MET A 1 -5.10 26.55 -30.69
CA MET A 1 -5.54 25.13 -30.83
C MET A 1 -4.38 24.14 -30.92
N SER A 2 -3.19 24.52 -31.42
CA SER A 2 -2.01 23.63 -31.62
C SER A 2 -1.32 23.16 -30.33
N LEU A 3 -1.28 23.96 -29.26
CA LEU A 3 -0.62 23.64 -28.01
C LEU A 3 -1.31 22.51 -27.18
N LYS A 4 -2.63 22.39 -27.27
CA LYS A 4 -3.41 21.34 -26.59
C LYS A 4 -3.17 19.94 -27.19
N ILE A 5 -2.96 19.89 -28.53
CA ILE A 5 -2.73 18.62 -29.24
C ILE A 5 -1.30 18.10 -29.06
N LYS A 6 -0.31 18.98 -28.90
CA LYS A 6 1.08 18.60 -28.59
C LYS A 6 1.17 17.99 -27.17
N ARG A 7 0.55 18.62 -26.19
CA ARG A 7 0.55 18.15 -24.79
C ARG A 7 -0.08 16.75 -24.64
N THR A 8 -1.16 16.47 -25.37
CA THR A 8 -1.81 15.14 -25.34
C THR A 8 -0.98 14.03 -26.00
N LYS A 9 -0.13 14.36 -27.00
CA LYS A 9 0.79 13.37 -27.61
C LYS A 9 1.99 13.07 -26.70
N GLU A 10 2.56 14.08 -26.08
CA GLU A 10 3.64 13.93 -25.09
C GLU A 10 3.17 13.15 -23.86
N ASP A 11 1.96 13.44 -23.35
CA ASP A 11 1.35 12.72 -22.23
C ASP A 11 1.07 11.23 -22.57
N ARG A 12 0.67 10.92 -23.80
CA ARG A 12 0.50 9.55 -24.27
C ARG A 12 1.83 8.80 -24.36
N HIS A 13 2.83 9.42 -24.96
CA HIS A 13 4.15 8.80 -25.12
C HIS A 13 4.81 8.55 -23.75
N ALA A 14 4.67 9.49 -22.81
CA ALA A 14 5.10 9.31 -21.42
C ALA A 14 4.35 8.16 -20.74
N ALA A 15 3.03 8.06 -20.93
CA ALA A 15 2.23 6.97 -20.37
C ALA A 15 2.61 5.59 -20.95
N GLU A 16 2.92 5.53 -22.26
CA GLU A 16 3.39 4.30 -22.91
C GLU A 16 4.77 3.87 -22.38
N GLN A 17 5.71 4.80 -22.20
CA GLN A 17 7.02 4.53 -21.60
C GLN A 17 6.89 4.06 -20.14
N LEU A 18 5.98 4.68 -19.37
CA LEU A 18 5.68 4.26 -18.01
C LEU A 18 5.10 2.84 -17.98
N ALA A 19 4.20 2.51 -18.90
CA ALA A 19 3.60 1.19 -18.99
C ALA A 19 4.63 0.09 -19.30
N VAL A 20 5.71 0.40 -20.01
CA VAL A 20 6.80 -0.54 -20.30
C VAL A 20 7.74 -0.72 -19.10
N LYS A 21 8.08 0.36 -18.38
CA LYS A 21 9.01 0.32 -17.24
C LYS A 21 8.36 -0.23 -15.96
N PHE A 22 7.07 0.06 -15.76
CA PHE A 22 6.36 -0.30 -14.54
C PHE A 22 6.39 -1.80 -14.21
N PRO A 23 6.14 -2.72 -15.16
CA PRO A 23 6.18 -4.15 -14.86
C PRO A 23 7.57 -4.62 -14.39
N ALA A 24 8.66 -4.13 -15.00
CA ALA A 24 10.01 -4.52 -14.63
C ALA A 24 10.38 -4.05 -13.22
N LEU A 25 10.11 -2.78 -12.90
CA LEU A 25 10.33 -2.23 -11.56
C LEU A 25 9.43 -2.88 -10.52
N LEU A 26 8.18 -3.19 -10.88
CA LEU A 26 7.26 -3.89 -10.00
C LEU A 26 7.74 -5.31 -9.67
N ILE A 27 8.32 -6.03 -10.62
CA ILE A 27 8.92 -7.36 -10.37
C ILE A 27 10.06 -7.25 -9.36
N ILE A 28 10.96 -6.28 -9.53
CA ILE A 28 12.06 -6.05 -8.60
C ILE A 28 11.53 -5.67 -7.21
N ALA A 29 10.59 -4.72 -7.16
CA ALA A 29 9.96 -4.27 -5.92
C ALA A 29 9.25 -5.41 -5.19
N ASN A 30 8.51 -6.25 -5.92
CA ASN A 30 7.84 -7.43 -5.37
C ASN A 30 8.83 -8.49 -4.83
N ARG A 31 9.97 -8.66 -5.49
CA ARG A 31 11.03 -9.57 -4.99
C ARG A 31 11.60 -9.07 -3.67
N VAL A 32 11.91 -7.77 -3.57
CA VAL A 32 12.38 -7.14 -2.33
C VAL A 32 11.32 -7.23 -1.26
N ALA A 33 10.07 -6.88 -1.57
CA ALA A 33 8.95 -6.99 -0.65
C ALA A 33 8.78 -8.41 -0.09
N SER A 34 8.84 -9.42 -0.95
CA SER A 34 8.69 -10.83 -0.54
C SER A 34 9.83 -11.33 0.35
N SER A 35 11.04 -10.78 0.22
CA SER A 35 12.17 -11.13 1.09
C SER A 35 12.04 -10.57 2.51
N VAL A 36 11.25 -9.53 2.69
CA VAL A 36 11.06 -8.84 3.98
C VAL A 36 9.74 -9.24 4.66
N PHE A 37 8.81 -9.83 3.91
CA PHE A 37 7.49 -10.18 4.43
C PHE A 37 7.58 -11.31 5.48
N VAL A 38 7.65 -10.92 6.74
CA VAL A 38 7.58 -11.80 7.91
C VAL A 38 6.40 -11.35 8.77
N GLY A 39 5.23 -11.92 8.51
CA GLY A 39 4.05 -11.80 9.36
C GLY A 39 3.23 -10.50 9.20
N ALA A 40 1.96 -10.63 9.43
CA ALA A 40 1.02 -9.51 9.48
C ALA A 40 1.23 -8.71 10.78
N HIS A 41 1.70 -7.49 10.67
CA HIS A 41 1.83 -6.56 11.80
C HIS A 41 0.57 -5.69 11.91
N GLY A 42 -0.61 -6.33 11.98
CA GLY A 42 -1.85 -5.62 12.29
C GLY A 42 -1.98 -5.36 13.80
N ARG A 43 -2.28 -4.13 14.20
CA ARG A 43 -2.81 -3.88 15.54
C ARG A 43 -4.21 -4.48 15.60
N LYS A 44 -4.29 -5.65 16.24
CA LYS A 44 -5.54 -6.37 16.44
C LYS A 44 -6.48 -5.55 17.32
N LYS A 45 -7.62 -5.16 16.78
CA LYS A 45 -8.72 -4.52 17.51
C LYS A 45 -10.03 -5.22 17.17
N VAL A 46 -10.93 -5.30 18.14
CA VAL A 46 -12.29 -5.81 17.93
C VAL A 46 -13.05 -4.93 16.94
N GLY A 47 -13.69 -5.53 15.94
CA GLY A 47 -14.47 -4.80 14.94
C GLY A 47 -15.16 -5.68 13.88
N ASN A 48 -15.50 -5.07 12.74
CA ASN A 48 -16.28 -5.71 11.67
C ASN A 48 -15.41 -6.48 10.64
N GLY A 49 -14.21 -6.95 10.99
CA GLY A 49 -13.38 -7.77 10.12
C GLY A 49 -13.92 -9.19 9.93
N GLU A 50 -13.27 -9.99 9.09
CA GLU A 50 -13.66 -11.39 8.85
C GLU A 50 -13.02 -12.37 9.84
N ALA A 51 -11.83 -12.05 10.35
CA ALA A 51 -11.12 -12.93 11.27
C ALA A 51 -11.72 -12.93 12.66
N PHE A 52 -11.80 -14.14 13.24
CA PHE A 52 -12.24 -14.30 14.63
C PHE A 52 -11.22 -13.67 15.60
N TRP A 53 -11.72 -12.87 16.54
CA TRP A 53 -10.91 -12.27 17.59
C TRP A 53 -11.06 -13.03 18.92
N GLN A 54 -12.27 -12.98 19.50
CA GLN A 54 -12.57 -13.61 20.78
C GLN A 54 -14.07 -13.85 20.97
N PHE A 55 -14.41 -14.61 21.99
CA PHE A 55 -15.77 -14.70 22.50
C PHE A 55 -15.96 -13.74 23.66
N ARG A 56 -17.05 -12.97 23.62
CA ARG A 56 -17.52 -12.10 24.71
C ARG A 56 -18.92 -12.53 25.12
N ARG A 57 -19.26 -12.33 26.38
CA ARG A 57 -20.63 -12.55 26.84
C ARG A 57 -21.58 -11.57 26.14
N TYR A 58 -22.77 -12.06 25.81
CA TYR A 58 -23.86 -11.25 25.25
C TYR A 58 -24.29 -10.19 26.25
N GLU A 59 -24.43 -8.95 25.82
CA GLU A 59 -24.97 -7.85 26.59
C GLU A 59 -26.25 -7.31 25.92
N ARG A 60 -27.14 -6.72 26.75
CA ARG A 60 -28.39 -6.19 26.26
C ARG A 60 -28.16 -5.04 25.29
N GLY A 61 -28.57 -5.23 24.03
CA GLY A 61 -28.34 -4.28 22.92
C GLY A 61 -27.44 -4.83 21.81
N ASP A 62 -26.78 -5.96 22.05
CA ASP A 62 -26.03 -6.64 21.00
C ASP A 62 -26.96 -7.28 19.95
N PRO A 63 -26.53 -7.30 18.66
CA PRO A 63 -27.30 -7.98 17.61
C PRO A 63 -27.37 -9.48 17.88
N ILE A 64 -28.60 -10.03 17.98
CA ILE A 64 -28.84 -11.48 18.20
C ILE A 64 -28.20 -12.33 17.10
N ALA A 65 -28.08 -11.80 15.87
CA ALA A 65 -27.46 -12.47 14.75
C ALA A 65 -25.97 -12.81 14.97
N ASN A 66 -25.29 -12.11 15.90
CA ASN A 66 -23.89 -12.33 16.22
C ASN A 66 -23.67 -13.37 17.34
N ILE A 67 -24.74 -13.93 17.90
CA ILE A 67 -24.63 -14.97 18.93
C ILE A 67 -24.04 -16.24 18.34
N ASN A 68 -22.98 -16.73 18.96
CA ASN A 68 -22.41 -18.03 18.63
C ASN A 68 -23.11 -19.12 19.46
N TRP A 69 -24.16 -19.69 18.88
CA TRP A 69 -24.98 -20.71 19.52
C TRP A 69 -24.19 -21.96 19.92
N ARG A 70 -23.17 -22.31 19.12
CA ARG A 70 -22.31 -23.46 19.40
C ARG A 70 -21.46 -23.27 20.66
N GLN A 71 -20.95 -22.07 20.88
CA GLN A 71 -20.19 -21.75 22.09
C GLN A 71 -21.14 -21.57 23.28
N SER A 72 -22.26 -20.90 23.07
CA SER A 72 -23.28 -20.67 24.09
C SER A 72 -23.89 -21.98 24.63
N ALA A 73 -24.08 -23.00 23.79
CA ALA A 73 -24.62 -24.30 24.18
C ALA A 73 -23.69 -25.11 25.10
N ARG A 74 -22.43 -24.70 25.23
CA ARG A 74 -21.46 -25.37 26.14
C ARG A 74 -21.37 -24.72 27.52
N THR A 75 -22.09 -23.64 27.73
CA THR A 75 -22.02 -22.80 28.92
C THR A 75 -23.43 -22.27 29.20
N ASP A 76 -23.68 -21.85 30.43
CA ASP A 76 -24.97 -21.29 30.86
C ASP A 76 -25.15 -19.79 30.46
N ALA A 77 -24.32 -19.29 29.50
CA ALA A 77 -24.36 -17.92 29.09
C ALA A 77 -24.30 -17.79 27.54
N ALA A 78 -24.98 -16.81 26.98
CA ALA A 78 -24.88 -16.49 25.58
C ALA A 78 -23.57 -15.77 25.28
N PHE A 79 -22.88 -16.21 24.22
CA PHE A 79 -21.63 -15.61 23.75
C PHE A 79 -21.76 -15.06 22.34
N ILE A 80 -21.11 -13.92 22.11
CA ILE A 80 -20.93 -13.30 20.79
C ILE A 80 -19.55 -13.61 20.28
N SER A 81 -19.45 -13.91 19.00
CA SER A 81 -18.17 -13.96 18.29
C SER A 81 -17.79 -12.54 17.89
N GLU A 82 -16.79 -11.98 18.52
CA GLU A 82 -16.17 -10.72 18.09
C GLU A 82 -15.18 -10.98 16.98
N LYS A 83 -15.28 -10.16 15.93
CA LYS A 83 -14.37 -10.21 14.79
C LYS A 83 -13.27 -9.17 14.92
N GLU A 84 -12.12 -9.43 14.31
CA GLU A 84 -11.02 -8.47 14.25
C GLU A 84 -11.43 -7.28 13.37
N ARG A 85 -11.11 -6.05 13.82
CA ARG A 85 -11.33 -4.86 13.00
C ARG A 85 -10.13 -4.63 12.11
N GLU A 86 -10.28 -4.85 10.82
CA GLU A 86 -9.33 -4.40 9.81
C GLU A 86 -9.54 -2.90 9.56
N ASN A 87 -8.78 -2.06 10.26
CA ASN A 87 -8.74 -0.62 9.97
C ASN A 87 -7.51 -0.35 9.11
N ALA A 88 -7.71 -0.21 7.80
CA ALA A 88 -6.66 0.27 6.91
C ALA A 88 -6.14 1.62 7.40
N GLN A 89 -4.84 1.70 7.70
CA GLN A 89 -4.18 2.94 8.06
C GLN A 89 -3.80 3.71 6.80
N SER A 90 -3.77 5.04 6.88
CA SER A 90 -3.26 5.88 5.80
C SER A 90 -1.80 6.19 6.06
N ILE A 91 -0.93 5.68 5.21
CA ILE A 91 0.52 5.77 5.33
C ILE A 91 1.05 6.69 4.24
N TRP A 92 1.80 7.70 4.67
CA TRP A 92 2.43 8.66 3.78
C TRP A 92 3.91 8.32 3.64
N LEU A 93 4.32 8.03 2.41
CA LEU A 93 5.71 7.73 2.06
C LEU A 93 6.37 8.97 1.48
N TRP A 94 7.66 9.09 1.71
CA TRP A 94 8.47 10.16 1.15
C TRP A 94 9.79 9.60 0.64
N CYS A 95 10.26 10.15 -0.48
CA CYS A 95 11.55 9.83 -1.07
C CYS A 95 12.34 11.12 -1.28
N ASP A 96 13.60 11.11 -0.90
CA ASP A 96 14.52 12.22 -1.16
C ASP A 96 14.94 12.19 -2.65
N HIS A 97 14.72 13.31 -3.33
CA HIS A 97 15.10 13.53 -4.74
C HIS A 97 16.15 14.63 -4.87
N SER A 98 16.85 14.99 -3.78
CA SER A 98 17.90 15.99 -3.82
C SER A 98 19.09 15.52 -4.67
N LEU A 99 19.91 16.47 -5.13
CA LEU A 99 21.12 16.17 -5.92
C LEU A 99 22.11 15.27 -5.16
N SER A 100 22.06 15.24 -3.83
CA SER A 100 22.89 14.35 -3.01
C SER A 100 22.54 12.86 -3.23
N MET A 101 21.35 12.58 -3.74
CA MET A 101 20.90 11.22 -4.09
C MET A 101 21.35 10.77 -5.48
N ASP A 102 21.88 11.69 -6.31
CA ASP A 102 22.45 11.39 -7.63
C ASP A 102 23.90 10.91 -7.51
N TYR A 103 24.12 9.93 -6.67
CA TYR A 103 25.43 9.38 -6.34
C TYR A 103 25.44 7.85 -6.45
N ASN A 104 26.56 7.33 -6.95
CA ASN A 104 26.92 5.91 -6.86
C ASN A 104 28.36 5.75 -6.39
N SER A 105 28.63 4.77 -5.54
CA SER A 105 29.96 4.48 -5.03
C SER A 105 30.86 3.82 -6.09
N LEU A 106 30.29 3.08 -7.03
CA LEU A 106 30.95 2.44 -8.15
C LEU A 106 30.12 2.67 -9.42
N LYS A 107 30.75 2.96 -10.55
CA LYS A 107 30.07 3.19 -11.85
C LYS A 107 29.15 2.05 -12.30
N LYS A 108 29.39 0.82 -11.81
CA LYS A 108 28.57 -0.37 -12.12
C LYS A 108 27.34 -0.52 -11.21
N LEU A 109 27.24 0.25 -10.15
CA LEU A 109 26.11 0.19 -9.21
C LEU A 109 25.05 1.20 -9.59
N PRO A 110 23.75 0.90 -9.36
CA PRO A 110 22.68 1.89 -9.53
C PRO A 110 22.86 3.06 -8.56
N LYS A 111 22.41 4.23 -8.96
CA LYS A 111 22.43 5.44 -8.14
C LYS A 111 21.57 5.27 -6.89
N LYS A 112 21.84 6.06 -5.86
CA LYS A 112 21.03 6.04 -4.61
C LYS A 112 19.56 6.32 -4.87
N ASN A 113 19.23 7.30 -5.73
CA ASN A 113 17.84 7.64 -6.06
C ASN A 113 17.11 6.47 -6.75
N GLU A 114 17.77 5.73 -7.66
CA GLU A 114 17.18 4.55 -8.29
C GLU A 114 16.85 3.45 -7.27
N ARG A 115 17.77 3.22 -6.32
CA ARG A 115 17.54 2.28 -5.22
C ARG A 115 16.42 2.74 -4.28
N ALA A 116 16.37 4.05 -3.98
CA ALA A 116 15.33 4.62 -3.14
C ALA A 116 13.93 4.44 -3.76
N VAL A 117 13.80 4.65 -5.07
CA VAL A 117 12.56 4.41 -5.82
C VAL A 117 12.14 2.94 -5.74
N ILE A 118 13.07 2.01 -5.96
CA ILE A 118 12.79 0.56 -5.87
C ILE A 118 12.33 0.19 -4.46
N LEU A 119 13.01 0.68 -3.43
CA LEU A 119 12.65 0.41 -2.03
C LEU A 119 11.30 1.01 -1.64
N LEU A 120 11.00 2.22 -2.11
CA LEU A 120 9.72 2.86 -1.87
C LEU A 120 8.58 2.09 -2.55
N LEU A 121 8.75 1.67 -3.79
CA LEU A 121 7.77 0.81 -4.48
C LEU A 121 7.61 -0.55 -3.78
N ALA A 122 8.70 -1.15 -3.29
CA ALA A 122 8.64 -2.41 -2.53
C ALA A 122 7.86 -2.24 -1.23
N LEU A 123 8.09 -1.14 -0.50
CA LEU A 123 7.35 -0.80 0.72
C LEU A 123 5.86 -0.55 0.41
N THR A 124 5.56 0.17 -0.68
CA THR A 124 4.18 0.35 -1.15
C THR A 124 3.50 -0.99 -1.42
N CYS A 125 4.18 -1.92 -2.10
CA CYS A 125 3.66 -3.27 -2.35
C CYS A 125 3.35 -4.02 -1.04
N LEU A 126 4.24 -3.96 -0.05
CA LEU A 126 4.05 -4.59 1.25
C LEU A 126 2.83 -4.02 1.98
N LEU A 127 2.75 -2.69 2.05
CA LEU A 127 1.66 -1.98 2.74
C LEU A 127 0.31 -2.24 2.08
N CYS A 128 0.25 -2.20 0.74
CA CYS A 128 -0.98 -2.53 -0.01
C CYS A 128 -1.41 -3.99 0.19
N ARG A 129 -0.45 -4.94 0.30
CA ARG A 129 -0.75 -6.35 0.60
C ARG A 129 -1.28 -6.55 2.03
N SER A 130 -0.86 -5.69 2.96
CA SER A 130 -1.37 -5.66 4.34
C SER A 130 -2.70 -4.91 4.47
N GLY A 131 -3.32 -4.50 3.34
CA GLY A 131 -4.59 -3.79 3.35
C GLY A 131 -4.49 -2.30 3.68
N GLU A 132 -3.28 -1.76 3.80
CA GLU A 132 -3.06 -0.36 4.15
C GLU A 132 -3.27 0.58 2.97
N ARG A 133 -3.62 1.84 3.26
CA ARG A 133 -3.77 2.90 2.28
C ARG A 133 -2.48 3.70 2.18
N VAL A 134 -1.95 3.87 0.98
CA VAL A 134 -0.65 4.49 0.77
C VAL A 134 -0.76 5.70 -0.14
N ALA A 135 -0.03 6.76 0.20
CA ALA A 135 0.17 7.93 -0.65
C ALA A 135 1.60 8.44 -0.57
N LEU A 136 2.03 9.20 -1.57
CA LEU A 136 3.29 9.92 -1.53
C LEU A 136 3.08 11.27 -0.86
N LEU A 137 3.92 11.60 0.11
CA LEU A 137 3.88 12.88 0.82
C LEU A 137 4.12 14.03 -0.17
N ASN A 138 3.40 15.13 0.02
CA ASN A 138 3.46 16.32 -0.84
C ASN A 138 2.97 16.11 -2.30
N SER A 139 2.35 14.97 -2.61
CA SER A 139 1.81 14.71 -3.95
C SER A 139 0.45 15.37 -4.21
N GLY A 140 -0.25 15.81 -3.17
CA GLY A 140 -1.64 16.28 -3.25
C GLY A 140 -2.67 15.18 -3.49
N LEU A 141 -2.24 13.91 -3.51
CA LEU A 141 -3.12 12.75 -3.75
C LEU A 141 -3.57 12.14 -2.44
N SER A 142 -4.82 11.70 -2.40
CA SER A 142 -5.35 10.91 -1.27
C SER A 142 -4.75 9.51 -1.22
N PRO A 143 -4.58 8.94 0.00
CA PRO A 143 -4.12 7.56 0.16
C PRO A 143 -5.08 6.54 -0.45
N GLU A 144 -4.53 5.60 -1.23
CA GLU A 144 -5.26 4.51 -1.89
C GLU A 144 -4.62 3.16 -1.60
N THR A 145 -5.32 2.08 -1.93
CA THR A 145 -4.86 0.69 -1.76
C THR A 145 -4.61 0.01 -3.11
N GLY A 146 -3.90 -1.10 -3.08
CA GLY A 146 -3.76 -2.01 -4.22
C GLY A 146 -2.97 -1.44 -5.40
N GLU A 147 -3.25 -1.92 -6.60
CA GLU A 147 -2.53 -1.56 -7.82
C GLU A 147 -2.69 -0.09 -8.20
N ALA A 148 -3.83 0.52 -7.88
CA ALA A 148 -4.06 1.94 -8.15
C ALA A 148 -3.07 2.84 -7.41
N ALA A 149 -2.79 2.54 -6.13
CA ALA A 149 -1.78 3.25 -5.34
C ALA A 149 -0.38 3.07 -5.94
N LEU A 150 -0.01 1.85 -6.32
CA LEU A 150 1.27 1.53 -6.95
C LEU A 150 1.48 2.32 -8.24
N PHE A 151 0.50 2.30 -9.13
CA PHE A 151 0.59 3.01 -10.40
C PHE A 151 0.70 4.53 -10.24
N LYS A 152 -0.09 5.11 -9.32
CA LYS A 152 -0.05 6.54 -9.03
C LYS A 152 1.30 6.96 -8.44
N ILE A 153 1.81 6.22 -7.45
CA ILE A 153 3.10 6.51 -6.82
C ILE A 153 4.22 6.39 -7.85
N PHE A 154 4.21 5.32 -8.66
CA PHE A 154 5.20 5.14 -9.73
C PHE A 154 5.19 6.32 -10.72
N SER A 155 4.03 6.72 -11.21
CA SER A 155 3.89 7.83 -12.16
C SER A 155 4.41 9.16 -11.60
N LEU A 156 4.26 9.40 -10.29
CA LEU A 156 4.79 10.60 -9.63
C LEU A 156 6.31 10.55 -9.49
N LEU A 157 6.86 9.39 -9.13
CA LEU A 157 8.31 9.21 -8.99
C LEU A 157 9.05 9.40 -10.32
N GLU A 158 8.49 8.89 -11.41
CA GLU A 158 9.05 9.09 -12.77
C GLU A 158 9.00 10.55 -13.20
N LYS A 159 7.92 11.28 -12.91
CA LYS A 159 7.84 12.72 -13.19
C LYS A 159 8.91 13.50 -12.45
N ASN A 160 9.16 13.17 -11.17
CA ASN A 160 10.17 13.83 -10.37
C ASN A 160 11.60 13.50 -10.83
N ASN A 161 11.86 12.29 -11.33
CA ASN A 161 13.15 11.89 -11.88
C ASN A 161 13.48 12.50 -13.25
N ASN A 162 12.47 12.90 -14.03
CA ASN A 162 12.66 13.52 -15.35
C ASN A 162 12.77 15.06 -15.29
N LEU A 163 12.71 15.67 -14.11
CA LEU A 163 12.82 17.11 -13.88
C LEU A 163 14.19 17.55 -13.33
N GLY A 164 15.15 16.61 -13.22
CA GLY A 164 16.50 16.86 -12.73
C GLY A 164 17.60 16.79 -13.80
#